data_adb05fe6f4213b85ca2914c39fab993d
#
_entry.id   adb05fe6f4213b85ca2914c39fab993d
#
_cell.length_a   1.000
_cell.length_b   1.000
_cell.length_c   1.000
_cell.angle_alpha   90.00
_cell.angle_beta   90.00
_cell.angle_gamma   90.00
#
_symmetry.space_group_name_H-M   'P 1'
#
loop_
_entity.id
_entity.type
_entity.pdbx_description
1 polymer ?
#
loop_
_entity_poly.entity_id
_entity_poly.type
_entity_poly.pdbx_seq_one_letter_code
_entity_poly.pdbx_strand_id
1 'polypeptide(L)'
;MHSNTKRKDPRAGKPLSEARKMQLQEQRKAKLGELTPNQYAKERDLKLLRWVWRWGYSSKVMLQELSESSRHGIVNRLVKNKLLMETKTESGTVIVSFFTLTENGLAEVERQADRLHFYPYLDPYKVRQNTLRHDLMAQSYTLKNVLSGRILGYQTTLMMRARSSRHVKEPDCVWKMADGEVIAIEIELTKKWDRDFDDFRRKVVRALDNDSRITRFVLVTDSKAIARSYTEGMKPGTMVPRWKKSVHGKWENDGYFEIPEEIGYGPTSRFVTYLME
;
A
#
# COMPACT_ATOMS: atom_id res chain seq x y z
N MET A 1 -50.34 37.22 -25.82
CA MET A 1 -49.26 37.53 -24.88
C MET A 1 -49.12 36.32 -23.95
N HIS A 2 -48.12 35.44 -24.16
CA HIS A 2 -47.87 34.29 -23.32
C HIS A 2 -46.75 34.65 -22.32
N SER A 3 -47.11 34.77 -21.05
CA SER A 3 -46.16 35.04 -19.96
C SER A 3 -45.31 33.76 -19.72
N ASN A 4 -44.06 33.87 -20.06
CA ASN A 4 -43.06 32.80 -19.86
C ASN A 4 -42.59 32.81 -18.40
N THR A 5 -43.35 32.20 -17.48
CA THR A 5 -42.98 32.03 -16.09
C THR A 5 -41.90 30.91 -16.02
N LYS A 6 -40.63 31.31 -15.96
CA LYS A 6 -39.50 30.37 -15.66
C LYS A 6 -39.80 29.68 -14.35
N ARG A 7 -40.09 28.38 -14.37
CA ARG A 7 -40.19 27.53 -13.19
C ARG A 7 -38.83 27.60 -12.48
N LYS A 8 -38.85 28.11 -11.22
CA LYS A 8 -37.67 28.07 -10.35
C LYS A 8 -37.35 26.59 -10.06
N ASP A 9 -36.11 26.20 -10.33
CA ASP A 9 -35.61 24.85 -10.00
C ASP A 9 -35.66 24.71 -8.47
N PRO A 10 -36.43 23.75 -7.93
CA PRO A 10 -36.55 23.53 -6.49
C PRO A 10 -35.24 23.09 -5.83
N ARG A 11 -34.17 22.78 -6.61
CA ARG A 11 -32.82 22.46 -6.15
C ARG A 11 -31.89 23.66 -6.06
N ALA A 12 -32.33 24.85 -6.44
CA ALA A 12 -31.58 26.08 -6.25
C ALA A 12 -31.47 26.36 -4.75
N GLY A 13 -30.41 25.94 -4.10
CA GLY A 13 -30.12 26.23 -2.70
C GLY A 13 -30.11 27.72 -2.44
N LYS A 14 -30.40 28.15 -1.21
CA LYS A 14 -30.31 29.57 -0.81
C LYS A 14 -28.95 30.13 -1.22
N PRO A 15 -28.89 31.37 -1.76
CA PRO A 15 -27.62 31.96 -2.13
C PRO A 15 -26.70 32.04 -0.89
N LEU A 16 -25.44 31.63 -1.07
CA LEU A 16 -24.44 31.67 -0.02
C LEU A 16 -24.18 33.13 0.38
N SER A 17 -24.03 33.37 1.68
CA SER A 17 -23.59 34.67 2.19
C SER A 17 -22.21 35.03 1.63
N GLU A 18 -21.91 36.32 1.50
CA GLU A 18 -20.61 36.81 1.00
C GLU A 18 -19.45 36.27 1.85
N ALA A 19 -19.59 36.25 3.19
CA ALA A 19 -18.60 35.66 4.09
C ALA A 19 -18.32 34.19 3.77
N ARG A 20 -19.36 33.41 3.46
CA ARG A 20 -19.20 32.00 3.10
C ARG A 20 -18.56 31.82 1.72
N LYS A 21 -18.86 32.72 0.77
CA LYS A 21 -18.19 32.70 -0.55
C LYS A 21 -16.69 32.99 -0.41
N MET A 22 -16.32 34.01 0.37
CA MET A 22 -14.91 34.34 0.65
C MET A 22 -14.20 33.19 1.31
N GLN A 23 -14.75 32.58 2.34
CA GLN A 23 -14.19 31.41 3.00
C GLN A 23 -13.94 30.24 2.03
N LEU A 24 -14.92 29.96 1.18
CA LEU A 24 -14.78 28.91 0.14
C LEU A 24 -13.71 29.25 -0.89
N GLN A 25 -13.58 30.54 -1.25
CA GLN A 25 -12.53 30.98 -2.16
C GLN A 25 -11.14 30.85 -1.57
N GLU A 26 -10.96 31.23 -0.31
CA GLU A 26 -9.71 31.02 0.44
C GLU A 26 -9.35 29.56 0.57
N GLN A 27 -10.30 28.70 0.95
CA GLN A 27 -10.10 27.24 1.01
C GLN A 27 -9.70 26.66 -0.35
N ARG A 28 -10.32 27.14 -1.45
CA ARG A 28 -9.95 26.73 -2.82
C ARG A 28 -8.54 27.18 -3.16
N LYS A 29 -8.18 28.43 -2.86
CA LYS A 29 -6.85 28.99 -3.10
C LYS A 29 -5.79 28.22 -2.30
N ALA A 30 -6.02 27.97 -1.03
CA ALA A 30 -5.13 27.18 -0.17
C ALA A 30 -4.94 25.75 -0.71
N LYS A 31 -6.02 25.12 -1.20
CA LYS A 31 -5.97 23.75 -1.77
C LYS A 31 -5.26 23.68 -3.12
N LEU A 32 -5.38 24.70 -3.95
CA LEU A 32 -4.77 24.74 -5.28
C LEU A 32 -3.29 25.13 -5.22
N GLY A 33 -2.86 25.88 -4.19
CA GLY A 33 -1.54 26.51 -4.17
C GLY A 33 -1.34 27.40 -5.39
N GLU A 34 -0.28 27.13 -6.14
CA GLU A 34 0.03 27.84 -7.40
C GLU A 34 -0.61 27.20 -8.65
N LEU A 35 -1.29 26.06 -8.48
CA LEU A 35 -1.84 25.32 -9.61
C LEU A 35 -3.18 25.90 -10.07
N THR A 36 -3.41 25.86 -11.37
CA THR A 36 -4.76 26.06 -11.90
C THR A 36 -5.67 24.86 -11.55
N PRO A 37 -6.99 25.02 -11.52
CA PRO A 37 -7.92 23.91 -11.26
C PRO A 37 -7.72 22.69 -12.18
N ASN A 38 -7.36 22.94 -13.44
CA ASN A 38 -7.10 21.87 -14.41
C ASN A 38 -5.77 21.15 -14.13
N GLN A 39 -4.72 21.87 -13.78
CA GLN A 39 -3.45 21.28 -13.39
C GLN A 39 -3.61 20.43 -12.11
N TYR A 40 -4.26 20.97 -11.10
CA TYR A 40 -4.58 20.22 -9.87
C TYR A 40 -5.38 18.94 -10.14
N ALA A 41 -6.37 19.00 -11.05
CA ALA A 41 -7.14 17.82 -11.43
C ALA A 41 -6.26 16.76 -12.12
N LYS A 42 -5.37 17.18 -13.03
CA LYS A 42 -4.42 16.27 -13.70
C LYS A 42 -3.44 15.63 -12.74
N GLU A 43 -2.84 16.40 -11.82
CA GLU A 43 -1.92 15.87 -10.81
C GLU A 43 -2.60 14.87 -9.88
N ARG A 44 -3.83 15.18 -9.46
CA ARG A 44 -4.63 14.24 -8.67
C ARG A 44 -4.93 12.96 -9.42
N ASP A 45 -5.33 13.04 -10.68
CA ASP A 45 -5.58 11.87 -11.52
C ASP A 45 -4.31 11.03 -11.66
N LEU A 46 -3.18 11.66 -11.91
CA LEU A 46 -1.89 11.01 -12.00
C LEU A 46 -1.45 10.37 -10.66
N LYS A 47 -1.73 11.01 -9.51
CA LYS A 47 -1.51 10.44 -8.18
C LYS A 47 -2.25 9.11 -8.02
N LEU A 48 -3.52 9.03 -8.47
CA LEU A 48 -4.31 7.80 -8.42
C LEU A 48 -3.78 6.72 -9.37
N LEU A 49 -3.44 7.09 -10.60
CA LEU A 49 -2.88 6.15 -11.58
C LEU A 49 -1.52 5.62 -11.12
N ARG A 50 -0.64 6.47 -10.57
CA ARG A 50 0.64 6.06 -9.98
C ARG A 50 0.48 5.09 -8.81
N TRP A 51 -0.57 5.26 -8.00
CA TRP A 51 -0.89 4.31 -6.94
C TRP A 51 -1.19 2.93 -7.52
N VAL A 52 -2.12 2.85 -8.48
CA VAL A 52 -2.46 1.59 -9.16
C VAL A 52 -1.24 0.98 -9.86
N TRP A 53 -0.41 1.80 -10.51
CA TRP A 53 0.81 1.34 -11.15
C TRP A 53 1.80 0.68 -10.19
N ARG A 54 2.02 1.28 -9.04
CA ARG A 54 2.95 0.79 -8.02
C ARG A 54 2.45 -0.47 -7.31
N TRP A 55 1.16 -0.56 -7.07
CA TRP A 55 0.55 -1.69 -6.36
C TRP A 55 0.03 -2.80 -7.29
N GLY A 56 -0.10 -2.50 -8.58
CA GLY A 56 -0.68 -3.39 -9.58
C GLY A 56 -2.19 -3.22 -9.72
N TYR A 57 -2.91 -3.04 -8.63
CA TYR A 57 -4.34 -2.77 -8.56
C TYR A 57 -4.70 -2.06 -7.26
N SER A 58 -5.94 -1.56 -7.18
CA SER A 58 -6.45 -0.96 -5.94
C SER A 58 -7.97 -1.06 -5.84
N SER A 59 -8.51 -0.75 -4.67
CA SER A 59 -9.97 -0.66 -4.46
C SER A 59 -10.49 0.75 -4.70
N LYS A 60 -11.79 0.86 -4.97
CA LYS A 60 -12.47 2.15 -5.13
C LYS A 60 -12.35 3.02 -3.89
N VAL A 61 -12.48 2.42 -2.71
CA VAL A 61 -12.40 3.12 -1.42
C VAL A 61 -11.03 3.75 -1.26
N MET A 62 -9.95 3.01 -1.48
CA MET A 62 -8.58 3.52 -1.37
C MET A 62 -8.28 4.64 -2.36
N LEU A 63 -8.71 4.49 -3.61
CA LEU A 63 -8.52 5.52 -4.63
C LEU A 63 -9.33 6.78 -4.29
N GLN A 64 -10.53 6.63 -3.75
CA GLN A 64 -11.34 7.77 -3.29
C GLN A 64 -10.67 8.49 -2.11
N GLU A 65 -10.17 7.76 -1.13
CA GLU A 65 -9.42 8.29 0.02
C GLU A 65 -8.15 9.00 -0.43
N LEU A 66 -7.33 8.37 -1.27
CA LEU A 66 -6.10 8.95 -1.83
C LEU A 66 -6.36 10.23 -2.63
N SER A 67 -7.54 10.37 -3.24
CA SER A 67 -7.92 11.57 -3.99
C SER A 67 -8.12 12.79 -3.13
N GLU A 68 -8.32 12.61 -1.80
CA GLU A 68 -8.64 13.68 -0.83
C GLU A 68 -9.80 14.58 -1.28
N SER A 69 -10.69 14.01 -2.10
CA SER A 69 -11.82 14.73 -2.67
C SER A 69 -13.12 14.37 -1.98
N SER A 70 -13.87 15.38 -1.54
CA SER A 70 -15.24 15.20 -1.04
C SER A 70 -16.23 14.76 -2.13
N ARG A 71 -15.86 14.91 -3.42
CA ARG A 71 -16.70 14.52 -4.54
C ARG A 71 -16.50 13.05 -4.85
N HIS A 72 -17.56 12.26 -4.76
CA HIS A 72 -17.61 10.90 -5.26
C HIS A 72 -17.62 10.90 -6.79
N GLY A 73 -17.06 9.86 -7.42
CA GLY A 73 -17.12 9.68 -8.87
C GLY A 73 -15.80 9.93 -9.62
N ILE A 74 -14.72 10.31 -8.92
CA ILE A 74 -13.40 10.48 -9.57
C ILE A 74 -12.92 9.17 -10.20
N VAL A 75 -13.06 8.05 -9.50
CA VAL A 75 -12.66 6.72 -10.00
C VAL A 75 -13.50 6.35 -11.22
N ASN A 76 -14.84 6.55 -11.15
CA ASN A 76 -15.73 6.29 -12.29
C ASN A 76 -15.37 7.15 -13.51
N ARG A 77 -14.91 8.40 -13.31
CA ARG A 77 -14.44 9.27 -14.38
C ARG A 77 -13.16 8.72 -15.02
N LEU A 78 -12.22 8.21 -14.23
CA LEU A 78 -11.01 7.58 -14.77
C LEU A 78 -11.32 6.33 -15.57
N VAL A 79 -12.31 5.53 -15.14
CA VAL A 79 -12.82 4.38 -15.92
C VAL A 79 -13.47 4.86 -17.22
N LYS A 80 -14.36 5.88 -17.17
CA LYS A 80 -15.00 6.44 -18.37
C LYS A 80 -13.97 7.00 -19.37
N ASN A 81 -12.89 7.57 -18.86
CA ASN A 81 -11.78 8.10 -19.67
C ASN A 81 -10.81 7.00 -20.14
N LYS A 82 -11.12 5.73 -19.90
CA LYS A 82 -10.30 4.57 -20.29
C LYS A 82 -8.86 4.63 -19.74
N LEU A 83 -8.68 5.17 -18.54
CA LEU A 83 -7.40 5.19 -17.83
C LEU A 83 -7.33 4.06 -16.79
N LEU A 84 -8.47 3.69 -16.22
CA LEU A 84 -8.65 2.54 -15.34
C LEU A 84 -9.65 1.56 -15.93
N MET A 85 -9.48 0.29 -15.59
CA MET A 85 -10.44 -0.77 -15.85
C MET A 85 -10.96 -1.31 -14.52
N GLU A 86 -12.28 -1.40 -14.38
CA GLU A 86 -12.94 -2.03 -13.24
C GLU A 86 -13.21 -3.49 -13.54
N THR A 87 -12.77 -4.38 -12.66
CA THR A 87 -13.00 -5.81 -12.75
C THR A 87 -13.73 -6.29 -11.50
N LYS A 88 -14.86 -7.00 -11.69
CA LYS A 88 -15.60 -7.62 -10.58
C LYS A 88 -14.80 -8.78 -10.01
N THR A 89 -14.86 -8.92 -8.71
CA THR A 89 -14.26 -10.06 -8.00
C THR A 89 -15.19 -11.26 -7.99
N GLU A 90 -14.62 -12.42 -7.72
CA GLU A 90 -15.39 -13.63 -7.45
C GLU A 90 -16.19 -13.49 -6.14
N SER A 91 -17.24 -14.26 -5.99
CA SER A 91 -18.03 -14.28 -4.77
C SER A 91 -17.19 -14.70 -3.55
N GLY A 92 -17.42 -14.06 -2.41
CA GLY A 92 -16.68 -14.37 -1.17
C GLY A 92 -15.38 -13.61 -0.95
N THR A 93 -14.99 -12.72 -1.87
CA THR A 93 -13.85 -11.83 -1.68
C THR A 93 -14.18 -10.61 -0.80
N VAL A 94 -13.15 -9.96 -0.27
CA VAL A 94 -13.31 -8.81 0.65
C VAL A 94 -13.78 -7.52 -0.02
N ILE A 95 -13.78 -7.47 -1.34
CA ILE A 95 -14.24 -6.32 -2.13
C ILE A 95 -15.07 -6.80 -3.33
N VAL A 96 -15.95 -5.94 -3.82
CA VAL A 96 -16.85 -6.24 -4.97
C VAL A 96 -16.12 -6.10 -6.30
N SER A 97 -15.16 -5.19 -6.39
CA SER A 97 -14.36 -4.93 -7.60
C SER A 97 -13.00 -4.33 -7.25
N PHE A 98 -12.07 -4.50 -8.16
CA PHE A 98 -10.76 -3.84 -8.12
C PHE A 98 -10.49 -3.11 -9.43
N PHE A 99 -9.50 -2.22 -9.42
CA PHE A 99 -9.15 -1.34 -10.55
C PHE A 99 -7.70 -1.58 -10.95
N THR A 100 -7.48 -1.83 -12.24
CA THR A 100 -6.17 -1.92 -12.88
C THR A 100 -5.99 -0.79 -13.88
N LEU A 101 -4.74 -0.53 -14.31
CA LEU A 101 -4.49 0.38 -15.43
C LEU A 101 -4.92 -0.26 -16.75
N THR A 102 -5.41 0.57 -17.65
CA THR A 102 -5.46 0.26 -19.08
C THR A 102 -4.12 0.60 -19.73
N GLU A 103 -3.93 0.27 -21.01
CA GLU A 103 -2.77 0.71 -21.78
C GLU A 103 -2.61 2.24 -21.78
N ASN A 104 -3.72 2.98 -21.94
CA ASN A 104 -3.71 4.45 -21.87
C ASN A 104 -3.32 4.97 -20.49
N GLY A 105 -3.83 4.32 -19.42
CA GLY A 105 -3.47 4.68 -18.06
C GLY A 105 -2.01 4.40 -17.74
N LEU A 106 -1.47 3.29 -18.24
CA LEU A 106 -0.06 2.94 -18.10
C LEU A 106 0.83 3.95 -18.85
N ALA A 107 0.52 4.24 -20.12
CA ALA A 107 1.26 5.22 -20.91
C ALA A 107 1.27 6.61 -20.26
N GLU A 108 0.16 7.03 -19.62
CA GLU A 108 0.09 8.31 -18.91
C GLU A 108 1.03 8.37 -17.70
N VAL A 109 1.12 7.27 -16.93
CA VAL A 109 2.03 7.19 -15.79
C VAL A 109 3.48 7.11 -16.22
N GLU A 110 3.80 6.26 -17.21
CA GLU A 110 5.17 6.00 -17.65
C GLU A 110 5.81 7.23 -18.31
N ARG A 111 5.01 8.06 -19.00
CA ARG A 111 5.49 9.33 -19.59
C ARG A 111 6.09 10.29 -18.55
N GLN A 112 5.67 10.18 -17.29
CA GLN A 112 6.07 11.08 -16.21
C GLN A 112 6.83 10.35 -15.10
N ALA A 113 7.27 9.12 -15.34
CA ALA A 113 7.98 8.33 -14.36
C ALA A 113 9.50 8.48 -14.54
N ASP A 114 10.22 8.75 -13.45
CA ASP A 114 11.69 8.79 -13.46
C ASP A 114 12.32 7.40 -13.70
N ARG A 115 11.61 6.34 -13.29
CA ARG A 115 12.03 4.95 -13.46
C ARG A 115 10.84 4.08 -13.82
N LEU A 116 11.01 3.21 -14.80
CA LEU A 116 10.00 2.25 -15.19
C LEU A 116 10.16 0.96 -14.38
N HIS A 117 9.04 0.29 -14.14
CA HIS A 117 8.99 -1.10 -13.68
C HIS A 117 7.91 -1.85 -14.45
N PHE A 118 8.05 -3.15 -14.52
CA PHE A 118 7.09 -3.99 -15.24
C PHE A 118 5.72 -3.97 -14.56
N TYR A 119 4.67 -3.62 -15.31
CA TYR A 119 3.29 -3.64 -14.86
C TYR A 119 2.59 -4.92 -15.40
N PRO A 120 2.27 -5.92 -14.56
CA PRO A 120 1.79 -7.22 -15.02
C PRO A 120 0.28 -7.31 -15.29
N TYR A 121 -0.50 -6.30 -14.89
CA TYR A 121 -1.97 -6.41 -14.78
C TYR A 121 -2.74 -5.59 -15.81
N LEU A 122 -2.20 -5.39 -17.00
CA LEU A 122 -2.98 -4.93 -18.17
C LEU A 122 -4.11 -5.93 -18.49
N ASP A 123 -3.84 -7.21 -18.29
CA ASP A 123 -4.84 -8.26 -18.22
C ASP A 123 -5.26 -8.45 -16.73
N PRO A 124 -6.45 -8.00 -16.33
CA PRO A 124 -6.87 -8.05 -14.92
C PRO A 124 -7.10 -9.48 -14.41
N TYR A 125 -7.29 -10.47 -15.30
CA TYR A 125 -7.44 -11.87 -14.92
C TYR A 125 -6.15 -12.49 -14.39
N LYS A 126 -5.01 -11.80 -14.54
CA LYS A 126 -3.73 -12.18 -13.90
C LYS A 126 -3.64 -11.78 -12.43
N VAL A 127 -4.58 -10.97 -11.93
CA VAL A 127 -4.67 -10.62 -10.51
C VAL A 127 -5.11 -11.85 -9.72
N ARG A 128 -4.29 -12.25 -8.75
CA ARG A 128 -4.61 -13.38 -7.87
C ARG A 128 -5.61 -12.93 -6.81
N GLN A 129 -6.86 -13.35 -6.92
CA GLN A 129 -7.92 -12.88 -6.02
C GLN A 129 -7.80 -13.40 -4.58
N ASN A 130 -7.13 -14.52 -4.36
CA ASN A 130 -6.86 -15.05 -3.03
C ASN A 130 -5.85 -14.20 -2.22
N THR A 131 -5.07 -13.31 -2.86
CA THR A 131 -4.15 -12.38 -2.18
C THR A 131 -4.76 -11.00 -1.94
N LEU A 132 -5.97 -10.72 -2.45
CA LEU A 132 -6.60 -9.39 -2.38
C LEU A 132 -6.64 -8.82 -0.96
N ARG A 133 -7.05 -9.63 0.04
CA ARG A 133 -7.12 -9.18 1.43
C ARG A 133 -5.76 -8.72 1.96
N HIS A 134 -4.73 -9.52 1.70
CA HIS A 134 -3.35 -9.23 2.09
C HIS A 134 -2.84 -7.94 1.44
N ASP A 135 -2.95 -7.84 0.12
CA ASP A 135 -2.41 -6.72 -0.64
C ASP A 135 -3.16 -5.41 -0.36
N LEU A 136 -4.49 -5.49 -0.14
CA LEU A 136 -5.29 -4.33 0.26
C LEU A 136 -4.98 -3.88 1.68
N MET A 137 -4.62 -4.78 2.60
CA MET A 137 -4.16 -4.40 3.94
C MET A 137 -2.82 -3.64 3.85
N ALA A 138 -1.88 -4.12 3.04
CA ALA A 138 -0.61 -3.42 2.78
C ALA A 138 -0.85 -2.01 2.21
N GLN A 139 -1.75 -1.90 1.23
CA GLN A 139 -2.15 -0.61 0.65
C GLN A 139 -2.79 0.31 1.70
N SER A 140 -3.75 -0.19 2.48
CA SER A 140 -4.46 0.60 3.49
C SER A 140 -3.49 1.14 4.55
N TYR A 141 -2.60 0.30 5.05
CA TYR A 141 -1.60 0.71 6.03
C TYR A 141 -0.63 1.75 5.46
N THR A 142 -0.17 1.55 4.22
CA THR A 142 0.69 2.52 3.53
C THR A 142 -0.06 3.82 3.26
N LEU A 143 -1.31 3.77 2.80
CA LEU A 143 -2.11 4.95 2.50
C LEU A 143 -2.32 5.86 3.71
N LYS A 144 -2.65 5.29 4.87
CA LYS A 144 -2.78 6.05 6.13
C LYS A 144 -1.51 6.83 6.46
N ASN A 145 -0.35 6.23 6.25
CA ASN A 145 0.94 6.85 6.55
C ASN A 145 1.39 7.86 5.47
N VAL A 146 0.99 7.66 4.21
CA VAL A 146 1.17 8.66 3.13
C VAL A 146 0.32 9.90 3.42
N LEU A 147 -0.96 9.71 3.74
CA LEU A 147 -1.89 10.83 3.98
C LEU A 147 -1.54 11.61 5.26
N SER A 148 -0.97 10.96 6.27
CA SER A 148 -0.48 11.62 7.48
C SER A 148 0.87 12.33 7.31
N GLY A 149 1.52 12.22 6.13
CA GLY A 149 2.84 12.81 5.88
C GLY A 149 4.00 12.12 6.60
N ARG A 150 3.79 10.96 7.22
CA ARG A 150 4.84 10.22 7.93
C ARG A 150 5.88 9.61 6.99
N ILE A 151 5.46 9.19 5.80
CA ILE A 151 6.34 8.62 4.79
C ILE A 151 6.53 9.57 3.62
N LEU A 152 7.80 9.76 3.22
CA LEU A 152 8.19 10.55 2.05
C LEU A 152 8.04 9.76 0.75
N GLY A 153 8.14 8.43 0.84
CA GLY A 153 8.03 7.55 -0.31
C GLY A 153 7.98 6.09 0.08
N TYR A 154 7.60 5.24 -0.87
CA TYR A 154 7.53 3.81 -0.66
C TYR A 154 7.88 3.04 -1.93
N GLN A 155 8.32 1.79 -1.77
CA GLN A 155 8.55 0.82 -2.84
C GLN A 155 7.75 -0.43 -2.54
N THR A 156 6.99 -0.91 -3.51
CA THR A 156 6.21 -2.15 -3.44
C THR A 156 7.02 -3.33 -3.99
N THR A 157 6.54 -4.55 -3.79
CA THR A 157 7.16 -5.75 -4.36
C THR A 157 7.30 -5.67 -5.89
N LEU A 158 6.36 -5.05 -6.61
CA LEU A 158 6.47 -4.86 -8.06
C LEU A 158 7.67 -4.00 -8.45
N MET A 159 7.96 -2.95 -7.65
CA MET A 159 9.09 -2.04 -7.88
C MET A 159 10.44 -2.67 -7.47
N MET A 160 10.43 -3.64 -6.56
CA MET A 160 11.63 -4.27 -5.99
C MET A 160 12.07 -5.54 -6.74
N ARG A 161 11.18 -6.16 -7.52
CA ARG A 161 11.42 -7.48 -8.18
C ARG A 161 12.75 -7.63 -8.93
N ALA A 162 13.33 -6.55 -9.43
CA ALA A 162 14.62 -6.58 -10.10
C ALA A 162 15.84 -6.77 -9.15
N ARG A 163 15.63 -6.76 -7.84
CA ARG A 163 16.69 -6.77 -6.82
C ARG A 163 16.59 -7.93 -5.83
N SER A 164 15.69 -8.87 -6.07
CA SER A 164 15.39 -9.92 -5.11
C SER A 164 16.53 -10.92 -4.91
N SER A 165 16.83 -11.21 -3.64
CA SER A 165 17.76 -12.26 -3.21
C SER A 165 16.96 -13.40 -2.59
N ARG A 166 17.20 -14.65 -3.02
CA ARG A 166 16.51 -15.85 -2.48
C ARG A 166 16.72 -16.07 -0.97
N HIS A 167 17.70 -15.42 -0.37
CA HIS A 167 18.13 -15.67 1.01
C HIS A 167 17.71 -14.59 2.01
N VAL A 168 17.12 -13.49 1.53
CA VAL A 168 16.65 -12.38 2.36
C VAL A 168 15.15 -12.31 2.27
N LYS A 169 14.47 -11.89 3.34
CA LYS A 169 13.03 -11.68 3.32
C LYS A 169 12.72 -10.46 2.45
N GLU A 170 11.98 -10.68 1.37
CA GLU A 170 11.39 -9.59 0.60
C GLU A 170 10.14 -9.10 1.33
N PRO A 171 10.13 -7.84 1.80
CA PRO A 171 8.95 -7.27 2.44
C PRO A 171 7.89 -6.94 1.39
N ASP A 172 6.63 -6.84 1.83
CA ASP A 172 5.52 -6.44 0.95
C ASP A 172 5.64 -4.98 0.49
N CYS A 173 6.26 -4.14 1.33
CA CYS A 173 6.54 -2.74 1.01
C CYS A 173 7.74 -2.24 1.82
N VAL A 174 8.47 -1.27 1.28
CA VAL A 174 9.53 -0.54 2.01
C VAL A 174 9.17 0.93 2.03
N TRP A 175 9.20 1.54 3.21
CA TRP A 175 8.93 2.96 3.40
C TRP A 175 10.19 3.75 3.67
N LYS A 176 10.26 4.95 3.11
CA LYS A 176 11.22 5.98 3.48
C LYS A 176 10.51 7.00 4.36
N MET A 177 10.90 7.08 5.61
CA MET A 177 10.31 7.96 6.61
C MET A 177 10.87 9.39 6.50
N ALA A 178 10.15 10.35 7.10
CA ALA A 178 10.56 11.76 7.10
C ALA A 178 11.85 12.01 7.90
N ASP A 179 12.12 11.21 8.93
CA ASP A 179 13.34 11.24 9.75
C ASP A 179 14.54 10.52 9.12
N GLY A 180 14.36 9.94 7.92
CA GLY A 180 15.38 9.20 7.18
C GLY A 180 15.38 7.70 7.46
N GLU A 181 14.58 7.19 8.40
CA GLU A 181 14.44 5.75 8.59
C GLU A 181 13.92 5.06 7.31
N VAL A 182 14.37 3.84 7.10
CA VAL A 182 13.87 2.95 6.03
C VAL A 182 13.26 1.72 6.68
N ILE A 183 11.94 1.59 6.55
CA ILE A 183 11.16 0.57 7.25
C ILE A 183 10.65 -0.47 6.26
N ALA A 184 10.95 -1.74 6.49
CA ALA A 184 10.36 -2.87 5.78
C ALA A 184 9.01 -3.22 6.41
N ILE A 185 7.96 -3.35 5.59
CA ILE A 185 6.59 -3.70 6.02
C ILE A 185 6.25 -5.08 5.49
N GLU A 186 5.78 -5.93 6.37
CA GLU A 186 5.27 -7.27 6.07
C GLU A 186 3.86 -7.43 6.63
N ILE A 187 2.95 -7.90 5.82
CA ILE A 187 1.58 -8.22 6.23
C ILE A 187 1.50 -9.71 6.52
N GLU A 188 0.98 -10.07 7.68
CA GLU A 188 0.81 -11.47 8.06
C GLU A 188 -0.63 -11.72 8.54
N LEU A 189 -1.41 -12.39 7.73
CA LEU A 189 -2.81 -12.73 8.02
C LEU A 189 -3.00 -14.19 8.46
N THR A 190 -1.97 -15.01 8.27
CA THR A 190 -2.00 -16.43 8.61
C THR A 190 -0.73 -16.78 9.35
N LYS A 191 -0.87 -17.39 10.53
CA LYS A 191 0.29 -17.80 11.33
C LYS A 191 1.13 -18.81 10.56
N LYS A 192 2.43 -18.52 10.41
CA LYS A 192 3.41 -19.50 9.97
C LYS A 192 3.74 -20.45 11.13
N TRP A 193 3.99 -21.72 10.81
CA TRP A 193 4.29 -22.76 11.77
C TRP A 193 5.66 -23.38 11.52
N ASP A 194 6.26 -23.91 12.55
CA ASP A 194 7.47 -24.72 12.50
C ASP A 194 8.55 -24.12 11.56
N ARG A 195 8.99 -24.91 10.60
CA ARG A 195 10.03 -24.55 9.66
C ARG A 195 9.76 -23.25 8.89
N ASP A 196 8.52 -22.96 8.51
CA ASP A 196 8.21 -21.75 7.73
C ASP A 196 8.32 -20.49 8.61
N PHE A 197 8.03 -20.63 9.91
CA PHE A 197 8.25 -19.57 10.89
C PHE A 197 9.74 -19.40 11.19
N ASP A 198 10.51 -20.50 11.32
CA ASP A 198 11.95 -20.45 11.50
C ASP A 198 12.66 -19.79 10.31
N ASP A 199 12.26 -20.14 9.09
CA ASP A 199 12.81 -19.55 7.87
C ASP A 199 12.46 -18.05 7.77
N PHE A 200 11.25 -17.64 8.15
CA PHE A 200 10.85 -16.24 8.26
C PHE A 200 11.79 -15.50 9.21
N ARG A 201 11.97 -15.98 10.46
CA ARG A 201 12.84 -15.34 11.47
C ARG A 201 14.26 -15.16 10.95
N ARG A 202 14.83 -16.21 10.38
CA ARG A 202 16.17 -16.20 9.79
C ARG A 202 16.31 -15.18 8.67
N LYS A 203 15.32 -15.08 7.78
CA LYS A 203 15.33 -14.13 6.67
C LYS A 203 15.17 -12.68 7.13
N VAL A 204 14.35 -12.42 8.16
CA VAL A 204 14.20 -11.08 8.75
C VAL A 204 15.50 -10.64 9.41
N VAL A 205 16.14 -11.49 10.22
CA VAL A 205 17.44 -11.18 10.82
C VAL A 205 18.45 -10.82 9.73
N ARG A 206 18.55 -11.63 8.68
CA ARG A 206 19.46 -11.35 7.55
C ARG A 206 19.12 -10.04 6.82
N ALA A 207 17.85 -9.71 6.67
CA ALA A 207 17.45 -8.45 6.03
C ALA A 207 17.90 -7.24 6.84
N LEU A 208 17.84 -7.33 8.17
CA LEU A 208 18.30 -6.29 9.07
C LEU A 208 19.82 -6.19 9.17
N ASP A 209 20.53 -7.30 9.05
CA ASP A 209 22.02 -7.33 9.14
C ASP A 209 22.68 -6.92 7.83
N ASN A 210 22.20 -7.45 6.69
CA ASN A 210 22.88 -7.33 5.40
C ASN A 210 22.42 -6.12 4.57
N ASP A 211 21.19 -5.65 4.75
CA ASP A 211 20.70 -4.43 4.09
C ASP A 211 20.77 -3.26 5.05
N SER A 212 21.94 -2.60 5.10
CA SER A 212 22.17 -1.40 5.92
C SER A 212 21.17 -0.27 5.66
N ARG A 213 20.37 -0.36 4.59
CA ARG A 213 19.31 0.62 4.30
C ARG A 213 18.04 0.35 5.09
N ILE A 214 17.77 -0.91 5.52
CA ILE A 214 16.60 -1.23 6.33
C ILE A 214 16.96 -1.06 7.81
N THR A 215 16.38 -0.03 8.42
CA THR A 215 16.61 0.27 9.83
C THR A 215 15.67 -0.52 10.73
N ARG A 216 14.46 -0.81 10.26
CA ARG A 216 13.42 -1.49 11.03
C ARG A 216 12.57 -2.40 10.15
N PHE A 217 12.09 -3.49 10.73
CA PHE A 217 11.13 -4.43 10.13
C PHE A 217 9.83 -4.40 10.93
N VAL A 218 8.72 -4.06 10.28
CA VAL A 218 7.39 -3.98 10.92
C VAL A 218 6.49 -5.06 10.33
N LEU A 219 6.07 -5.99 11.19
CA LEU A 219 5.06 -6.97 10.85
C LEU A 219 3.68 -6.43 11.23
N VAL A 220 2.79 -6.37 10.26
CA VAL A 220 1.43 -5.86 10.41
C VAL A 220 0.44 -7.02 10.33
N THR A 221 -0.47 -7.12 11.28
CA THR A 221 -1.49 -8.18 11.32
C THR A 221 -2.79 -7.65 11.94
N ASP A 222 -3.90 -8.32 11.68
CA ASP A 222 -5.20 -8.10 12.34
C ASP A 222 -5.46 -9.10 13.47
N SER A 223 -4.49 -9.96 13.79
CA SER A 223 -4.60 -11.01 14.81
C SER A 223 -3.69 -10.78 16.01
N LYS A 224 -4.27 -10.60 17.19
CA LYS A 224 -3.52 -10.51 18.45
C LYS A 224 -2.65 -11.75 18.70
N ALA A 225 -3.13 -12.93 18.31
CA ALA A 225 -2.40 -14.18 18.47
C ALA A 225 -1.16 -14.25 17.57
N ILE A 226 -1.28 -13.78 16.31
CA ILE A 226 -0.15 -13.67 15.39
C ILE A 226 0.84 -12.63 15.93
N ALA A 227 0.39 -11.43 16.26
CA ALA A 227 1.26 -10.37 16.78
C ALA A 227 2.08 -10.88 17.99
N ARG A 228 1.41 -11.49 18.98
CA ARG A 228 2.08 -12.08 20.16
C ARG A 228 3.09 -13.15 19.78
N SER A 229 2.72 -14.10 18.93
CA SER A 229 3.59 -15.21 18.52
C SER A 229 4.88 -14.72 17.85
N TYR A 230 4.76 -13.70 16.98
CA TYR A 230 5.91 -13.14 16.26
C TYR A 230 6.78 -12.26 17.16
N THR A 231 6.17 -11.47 18.05
CA THR A 231 6.91 -10.71 19.07
C THR A 231 7.74 -11.62 19.96
N GLU A 232 7.14 -12.70 20.49
CA GLU A 232 7.84 -13.67 21.33
C GLU A 232 8.94 -14.41 20.55
N GLY A 233 8.65 -14.82 19.32
CA GLY A 233 9.60 -15.56 18.49
C GLY A 233 10.80 -14.76 18.01
N MET A 234 10.72 -13.43 18.04
CA MET A 234 11.79 -12.51 17.63
C MET A 234 12.51 -11.87 18.83
N LYS A 235 12.28 -12.36 20.04
CA LYS A 235 13.03 -11.89 21.22
C LYS A 235 14.52 -12.23 21.08
N PRO A 236 15.43 -11.30 21.42
CA PRO A 236 16.85 -11.59 21.57
C PRO A 236 17.12 -12.82 22.41
N GLY A 237 18.15 -13.56 22.07
CA GLY A 237 18.49 -14.82 22.75
C GLY A 237 17.65 -16.03 22.36
N THR A 238 16.58 -15.85 21.54
CA THR A 238 15.77 -16.98 21.07
C THR A 238 16.56 -17.86 20.11
N MET A 239 16.70 -19.14 20.46
CA MET A 239 17.33 -20.14 19.59
C MET A 239 16.37 -20.60 18.50
N VAL A 240 16.76 -20.47 17.25
CA VAL A 240 15.95 -20.77 16.07
C VAL A 240 16.58 -21.90 15.26
N PRO A 241 15.86 -23.00 14.98
CA PRO A 241 16.38 -24.08 14.14
C PRO A 241 16.74 -23.61 12.73
N ARG A 242 17.85 -24.14 12.21
CA ARG A 242 18.21 -24.04 10.79
C ARG A 242 17.77 -25.30 10.08
N TRP A 243 17.28 -25.16 8.89
CA TRP A 243 16.76 -26.27 8.09
C TRP A 243 17.50 -26.38 6.78
N LYS A 244 17.90 -27.60 6.40
CA LYS A 244 18.44 -27.94 5.08
C LYS A 244 17.70 -29.12 4.47
N LYS A 245 17.73 -29.23 3.16
CA LYS A 245 17.27 -30.46 2.47
C LYS A 245 18.39 -31.47 2.44
N SER A 246 18.10 -32.70 2.86
CA SER A 246 18.98 -33.85 2.66
C SER A 246 19.07 -34.24 1.18
N VAL A 247 19.98 -35.12 0.85
CA VAL A 247 20.14 -35.69 -0.50
C VAL A 247 18.87 -36.40 -0.98
N HIS A 248 18.02 -36.88 -0.08
CA HIS A 248 16.72 -37.49 -0.35
C HIS A 248 15.55 -36.50 -0.38
N GLY A 249 15.82 -35.18 -0.34
CA GLY A 249 14.81 -34.13 -0.37
C GLY A 249 14.04 -33.90 0.92
N LYS A 250 14.34 -34.63 2.00
CA LYS A 250 13.75 -34.44 3.33
C LYS A 250 14.38 -33.25 4.04
N TRP A 251 13.57 -32.54 4.83
CA TRP A 251 14.06 -31.46 5.66
C TRP A 251 14.66 -31.99 6.95
N GLU A 252 15.86 -31.55 7.26
CA GLU A 252 16.64 -31.96 8.44
C GLU A 252 17.12 -30.71 9.18
N ASN A 253 17.25 -30.81 10.50
CA ASN A 253 17.84 -29.76 11.32
C ASN A 253 19.33 -29.65 10.99
N ASP A 254 19.79 -28.42 10.71
CA ASP A 254 21.18 -28.08 10.40
C ASP A 254 21.78 -27.14 11.46
N GLY A 255 21.45 -27.36 12.70
CA GLY A 255 21.88 -26.55 13.82
C GLY A 255 20.89 -25.42 14.16
N TYR A 256 21.38 -24.43 14.88
CA TYR A 256 20.59 -23.32 15.38
C TYR A 256 21.29 -21.99 15.09
N PHE A 257 20.53 -20.92 15.13
CA PHE A 257 21.05 -19.56 15.26
C PHE A 257 20.27 -18.85 16.37
N GLU A 258 20.90 -17.88 16.96
CA GLU A 258 20.30 -17.05 18.01
C GLU A 258 19.79 -15.75 17.40
N ILE A 259 18.63 -15.26 17.84
CA ILE A 259 18.14 -13.92 17.49
C ILE A 259 19.10 -12.90 18.15
N PRO A 260 19.77 -12.04 17.37
CA PRO A 260 20.78 -11.11 17.89
C PRO A 260 20.20 -10.06 18.85
N GLU A 261 21.03 -9.62 19.80
CA GLU A 261 20.67 -8.55 20.75
C GLU A 261 20.33 -7.23 20.04
N GLU A 262 20.94 -6.95 18.90
CA GLU A 262 20.72 -5.75 18.09
C GLU A 262 19.30 -5.65 17.51
N ILE A 263 18.57 -6.78 17.44
CA ILE A 263 17.15 -6.75 17.09
C ILE A 263 16.37 -5.99 18.16
N GLY A 264 16.80 -6.08 19.42
CA GLY A 264 16.19 -5.39 20.54
C GLY A 264 14.80 -5.93 20.91
N TYR A 265 14.22 -5.35 21.94
CA TYR A 265 12.89 -5.69 22.42
C TYR A 265 12.12 -4.43 22.85
N GLY A 266 10.81 -4.40 22.61
CA GLY A 266 9.97 -3.26 22.96
C GLY A 266 9.89 -2.20 21.87
N PRO A 267 9.55 -0.95 22.21
CA PRO A 267 9.26 0.12 21.23
C PRO A 267 10.44 0.53 20.36
N THR A 268 11.66 0.36 20.85
CA THR A 268 12.91 0.70 20.13
C THR A 268 13.48 -0.48 19.35
N SER A 269 12.83 -1.64 19.39
CA SER A 269 13.23 -2.83 18.65
C SER A 269 13.33 -2.57 17.15
N ARG A 270 14.31 -3.21 16.51
CA ARG A 270 14.40 -3.23 15.04
C ARG A 270 13.35 -4.14 14.39
N PHE A 271 12.73 -5.03 15.16
CA PHE A 271 11.56 -5.81 14.76
C PHE A 271 10.36 -5.45 15.63
N VAL A 272 9.29 -4.98 15.02
CA VAL A 272 8.06 -4.55 15.71
C VAL A 272 6.85 -5.22 15.09
N THR A 273 5.90 -5.63 15.92
CA THR A 273 4.58 -6.07 15.46
C THR A 273 3.56 -4.96 15.64
N TYR A 274 2.73 -4.74 14.62
CA TYR A 274 1.65 -3.76 14.64
C TYR A 274 0.31 -4.46 14.43
N LEU A 275 -0.63 -4.23 15.36
CA LEU A 275 -1.99 -4.75 15.26
C LEU A 275 -2.86 -3.70 14.58
N MET A 276 -3.42 -4.03 13.41
CA MET A 276 -4.43 -3.19 12.75
C MET A 276 -5.80 -3.45 13.41
N GLU A 277 -6.42 -2.36 13.82
CA GLU A 277 -7.81 -2.33 14.29
C GLU A 277 -8.80 -2.16 13.13
#